data_2bf6a1120a12aafad6bc40ef8bde7542
#
_entry.id   2bf6a1120a12aafad6bc40ef8bde7542
#
_cell.length_a   1.000
_cell.length_b   1.000
_cell.length_c   1.000
_cell.angle_alpha   90.00
_cell.angle_beta   90.00
_cell.angle_gamma   90.00
#
_symmetry.space_group_name_H-M   'P 1'
#
loop_
_entity.id
_entity.type
_entity.pdbx_description
1 polymer ?
#
loop_
_entity_poly.entity_id
_entity_poly.type
_entity_poly.pdbx_seq_one_letter_code
_entity_poly.pdbx_strand_id
1 'polypeptide(L)'
;MAKDVIVLEFNELTPSLVDRFINMGKLPNFARLRQESIVAVTDAEEAPPALEPWIQWVTVHTGLSYAEHKVFDLGDGPKLAEPRIWDMVSDAGKTAWICGSMNAAVQRDGFNGLVLPDPWATDVKPKPAGLFEPYLDLVRTYVQEYTTSRPNVSKATMIRFARFMATNGLSTRTIFQAMRQLVGELSQPIQWRRATILDRLQWDIFRKFYRSERPVLSTFFLNSTAHFQHYFWRNLDPDAFKVASDAETQQKYADAIPYGYEKMDEIIGETLALAGPETSIVLCTALSQQPMLDHEEIGGKQIFKMHDAAAFFAFAGVPEGYTYAPVMAEQFHLIFDSSAAATEAAVRLRGVKLPDGGNVMMVRSEGDRVFAGCDLVAHPARSATIASTASNETPAFTAMFYPVEAVRSGMHHPDGMLWIRTPEHVHTAVERRVSLREVAPTLLALTDIVPDHTFAYPAMPELERAKSVERKAA
;
A
#
# COMPACT_ATOMS: atom_id res chain seq x y z
N MET A 1 -2.56 -23.49 24.49
CA MET A 1 -3.37 -23.00 23.36
C MET A 1 -2.40 -22.58 22.29
N ALA A 2 -2.73 -22.70 21.00
CA ALA A 2 -1.84 -22.23 19.95
C ALA A 2 -1.72 -20.69 20.07
N LYS A 3 -0.48 -20.18 20.05
CA LYS A 3 -0.22 -18.74 20.03
C LYS A 3 -0.57 -18.23 18.63
N ASP A 4 -1.44 -17.26 18.56
CA ASP A 4 -1.82 -16.62 17.31
C ASP A 4 -1.25 -15.18 17.22
N VAL A 5 -1.05 -14.73 16.00
CA VAL A 5 -0.44 -13.43 15.69
C VAL A 5 -1.33 -12.65 14.74
N ILE A 6 -1.66 -11.42 15.09
CA ILE A 6 -2.25 -10.42 14.20
C ILE A 6 -1.17 -9.43 13.81
N VAL A 7 -0.85 -9.35 12.53
CA VAL A 7 0.08 -8.37 11.96
C VAL A 7 -0.72 -7.23 11.33
N LEU A 8 -0.61 -6.04 11.89
CA LEU A 8 -1.14 -4.81 11.34
C LEU A 8 -0.07 -4.21 10.40
N GLU A 9 -0.27 -4.35 9.11
CA GLU A 9 0.59 -3.84 8.06
C GLU A 9 0.11 -2.44 7.67
N PHE A 10 0.49 -1.43 8.46
CA PHE A 10 0.10 -0.03 8.24
C PHE A 10 1.14 0.66 7.38
N ASN A 11 0.89 0.63 6.06
CA ASN A 11 1.87 1.06 5.08
C ASN A 11 2.39 2.48 5.33
N GLU A 12 3.71 2.62 5.35
CA GLU A 12 4.45 3.88 5.32
C GLU A 12 4.16 4.87 6.46
N LEU A 13 3.59 4.45 7.60
CA LEU A 13 3.41 5.37 8.72
C LEU A 13 4.76 5.87 9.25
N THR A 14 4.82 7.17 9.50
CA THR A 14 6.04 7.86 9.93
C THR A 14 6.15 7.88 11.44
N PRO A 15 7.26 7.35 12.03
CA PRO A 15 7.46 7.29 13.48
C PRO A 15 7.30 8.66 14.17
N SER A 16 7.89 9.72 13.60
CA SER A 16 7.82 11.07 14.17
C SER A 16 6.40 11.66 14.17
N LEU A 17 5.57 11.32 13.18
CA LEU A 17 4.17 11.74 13.15
C LEU A 17 3.33 10.96 14.15
N VAL A 18 3.60 9.66 14.35
CA VAL A 18 2.97 8.89 15.43
C VAL A 18 3.29 9.51 16.79
N ASP A 19 4.56 9.82 17.06
CA ASP A 19 4.98 10.48 18.30
C ASP A 19 4.30 11.83 18.49
N ARG A 20 4.29 12.66 17.44
CA ARG A 20 3.63 13.98 17.46
C ARG A 20 2.14 13.85 17.81
N PHE A 21 1.42 12.94 17.17
CA PHE A 21 -0.02 12.81 17.37
C PHE A 21 -0.38 12.10 18.69
N ILE A 22 0.46 11.19 19.20
CA ILE A 22 0.34 10.65 20.56
C ILE A 22 0.49 11.80 21.58
N ASN A 23 1.52 12.62 21.44
CA ASN A 23 1.77 13.76 22.34
C ASN A 23 0.65 14.81 22.29
N MET A 24 -0.05 14.93 21.16
CA MET A 24 -1.26 15.76 21.03
C MET A 24 -2.53 15.10 21.61
N GLY A 25 -2.45 13.88 22.13
CA GLY A 25 -3.60 13.11 22.64
C GLY A 25 -4.57 12.60 21.57
N LYS A 26 -4.16 12.61 20.31
CA LYS A 26 -5.03 12.20 19.17
C LYS A 26 -5.04 10.68 18.95
N LEU A 27 -4.02 9.95 19.42
CA LEU A 27 -3.80 8.53 19.17
C LEU A 27 -3.74 7.70 20.47
N PRO A 28 -4.84 7.58 21.23
CA PRO A 28 -4.83 6.89 22.51
C PRO A 28 -4.57 5.38 22.39
N ASN A 29 -5.00 4.73 21.30
CA ASN A 29 -4.79 3.30 21.10
C ASN A 29 -3.37 2.98 20.63
N PHE A 30 -2.76 3.81 19.79
CA PHE A 30 -1.31 3.75 19.52
C PHE A 30 -0.50 3.91 20.81
N ALA A 31 -0.84 4.90 21.63
CA ALA A 31 -0.15 5.12 22.89
C ALA A 31 -0.22 3.88 23.80
N ARG A 32 -1.41 3.26 23.91
CA ARG A 32 -1.60 2.02 24.66
C ARG A 32 -0.82 0.86 24.04
N LEU A 33 -0.91 0.63 22.74
CA LEU A 33 -0.18 -0.45 22.05
C LEU A 33 1.32 -0.30 22.29
N ARG A 34 1.87 0.93 22.17
CA ARG A 34 3.27 1.25 22.43
C ARG A 34 3.69 0.90 23.85
N GLN A 35 2.88 1.27 24.86
CA GLN A 35 3.17 1.00 26.26
C GLN A 35 3.13 -0.49 26.62
N GLU A 36 2.46 -1.32 25.82
CA GLU A 36 2.33 -2.75 26.00
C GLU A 36 3.23 -3.55 25.03
N SER A 37 4.22 -2.91 24.35
CA SER A 37 4.99 -3.53 23.25
C SER A 37 6.50 -3.40 23.40
N ILE A 38 7.22 -4.32 22.77
CA ILE A 38 8.61 -4.14 22.33
C ILE A 38 8.54 -3.17 21.14
N VAL A 39 9.22 -2.02 21.25
CA VAL A 39 9.15 -0.91 20.30
C VAL A 39 10.48 -0.75 19.59
N ALA A 40 10.53 -0.93 18.29
CA ALA A 40 11.72 -0.81 17.46
C ALA A 40 11.47 0.12 16.26
N VAL A 41 12.54 0.77 15.82
CA VAL A 41 12.63 1.38 14.49
C VAL A 41 13.26 0.35 13.56
N THR A 42 12.61 0.10 12.42
CA THR A 42 13.15 -0.78 11.38
C THR A 42 13.95 0.01 10.36
N ASP A 43 14.85 -0.69 9.67
CA ASP A 43 15.61 -0.19 8.52
C ASP A 43 15.31 -1.05 7.30
N ALA A 44 14.86 -0.43 6.21
CA ALA A 44 14.59 -1.09 4.94
C ALA A 44 15.88 -1.57 4.24
N GLU A 45 17.05 -1.03 4.64
CA GLU A 45 18.37 -1.34 4.06
C GLU A 45 18.47 -1.07 2.54
N GLU A 46 17.54 -0.28 2.00
CA GLU A 46 17.44 0.03 0.57
C GLU A 46 17.37 1.54 0.33
N ALA A 47 17.71 1.92 -0.89
CA ALA A 47 17.62 3.30 -1.39
C ALA A 47 16.82 3.33 -2.70
N PRO A 48 16.32 4.51 -3.14
CA PRO A 48 15.71 4.63 -4.45
C PRO A 48 16.64 4.12 -5.58
N PRO A 49 16.14 3.37 -6.59
CA PRO A 49 14.73 3.09 -6.85
C PRO A 49 14.15 1.84 -6.16
N ALA A 50 14.92 1.15 -5.32
CA ALA A 50 14.46 -0.07 -4.65
C ALA A 50 13.69 0.21 -3.34
N LEU A 51 13.72 1.43 -2.83
CA LEU A 51 12.99 1.83 -1.62
C LEU A 51 11.50 2.08 -1.96
N GLU A 52 10.79 1.00 -2.26
CA GLU A 52 9.36 1.02 -2.60
C GLU A 52 8.58 0.03 -1.71
N PRO A 53 7.37 0.38 -1.26
CA PRO A 53 6.64 -0.46 -0.30
C PRO A 53 6.38 -1.87 -0.83
N TRP A 54 6.01 -2.02 -2.10
CA TRP A 54 5.77 -3.34 -2.69
C TRP A 54 7.01 -4.23 -2.80
N ILE A 55 8.22 -3.65 -2.71
CA ILE A 55 9.49 -4.36 -2.57
C ILE A 55 9.73 -4.72 -1.10
N GLN A 56 9.61 -3.73 -0.20
CA GLN A 56 9.93 -3.89 1.21
C GLN A 56 8.96 -4.85 1.92
N TRP A 57 7.70 -4.90 1.52
CA TRP A 57 6.76 -5.90 2.06
C TRP A 57 7.14 -7.33 1.69
N VAL A 58 7.79 -7.56 0.54
CA VAL A 58 8.34 -8.88 0.22
C VAL A 58 9.47 -9.24 1.19
N THR A 59 10.37 -8.30 1.51
CA THR A 59 11.41 -8.47 2.54
C THR A 59 10.81 -8.81 3.91
N VAL A 60 9.77 -8.10 4.33
CA VAL A 60 9.02 -8.37 5.59
C VAL A 60 8.47 -9.79 5.62
N HIS A 61 7.92 -10.28 4.51
CA HIS A 61 7.24 -11.57 4.46
C HIS A 61 8.17 -12.77 4.23
N THR A 62 9.40 -12.53 3.77
CA THR A 62 10.36 -13.60 3.40
C THR A 62 11.64 -13.59 4.21
N GLY A 63 12.04 -12.45 4.78
CA GLY A 63 13.38 -12.26 5.37
C GLY A 63 14.50 -12.14 4.34
N LEU A 64 14.19 -12.07 3.04
CA LEU A 64 15.14 -11.91 1.95
C LEU A 64 15.38 -10.42 1.65
N SER A 65 16.59 -10.04 1.27
CA SER A 65 16.88 -8.72 0.71
C SER A 65 16.30 -8.57 -0.70
N TYR A 66 16.18 -7.34 -1.19
CA TYR A 66 15.79 -7.09 -2.59
C TYR A 66 16.73 -7.81 -3.57
N ALA A 67 18.03 -7.81 -3.31
CA ALA A 67 19.03 -8.50 -4.16
C ALA A 67 18.80 -10.01 -4.25
N GLU A 68 18.19 -10.61 -3.23
CA GLU A 68 17.85 -12.05 -3.18
C GLU A 68 16.50 -12.32 -3.82
N HIS A 69 15.43 -11.63 -3.42
CA HIS A 69 14.07 -11.92 -3.91
C HIS A 69 13.78 -11.33 -5.30
N LYS A 70 14.44 -10.25 -5.72
CA LYS A 70 14.36 -9.63 -7.06
C LYS A 70 12.93 -9.25 -7.52
N VAL A 71 11.98 -9.14 -6.60
CA VAL A 71 10.63 -8.67 -6.89
C VAL A 71 10.69 -7.14 -6.97
N PHE A 72 10.58 -6.58 -8.16
CA PHE A 72 10.69 -5.14 -8.40
C PHE A 72 9.33 -4.48 -8.68
N ASP A 73 8.44 -5.15 -9.40
CA ASP A 73 7.16 -4.59 -9.76
C ASP A 73 6.04 -5.05 -8.83
N LEU A 74 5.05 -4.20 -8.67
CA LEU A 74 3.79 -4.54 -8.00
C LEU A 74 3.05 -5.60 -8.82
N GLY A 75 2.83 -6.78 -8.24
CA GLY A 75 2.27 -7.94 -8.94
C GLY A 75 3.29 -9.00 -9.34
N ASP A 76 4.59 -8.75 -9.17
CA ASP A 76 5.64 -9.77 -9.41
C ASP A 76 5.75 -10.82 -8.27
N GLY A 77 4.97 -10.64 -7.21
CA GLY A 77 4.93 -11.61 -6.11
C GLY A 77 4.80 -13.08 -6.53
N PRO A 78 3.95 -13.45 -7.49
CA PRO A 78 3.86 -14.83 -7.97
C PRO A 78 5.12 -15.40 -8.61
N LYS A 79 6.06 -14.55 -9.05
CA LYS A 79 7.33 -15.00 -9.67
C LYS A 79 8.38 -15.47 -8.63
N LEU A 80 8.22 -15.07 -7.37
CA LEU A 80 9.14 -15.48 -6.31
C LEU A 80 8.84 -16.91 -5.89
N ALA A 81 9.83 -17.80 -6.04
CA ALA A 81 9.70 -19.22 -5.69
C ALA A 81 9.87 -19.48 -4.19
N GLU A 82 10.59 -18.62 -3.48
CA GLU A 82 10.87 -18.75 -2.05
C GLU A 82 9.60 -18.62 -1.22
N PRO A 83 9.43 -19.46 -0.18
CA PRO A 83 8.24 -19.45 0.65
C PRO A 83 8.18 -18.18 1.49
N ARG A 84 6.98 -17.66 1.68
CA ARG A 84 6.68 -16.59 2.62
C ARG A 84 6.28 -17.17 3.97
N ILE A 85 6.22 -16.34 5.00
CA ILE A 85 5.84 -16.76 6.35
C ILE A 85 4.52 -17.54 6.39
N TRP A 86 3.54 -17.19 5.57
CA TRP A 86 2.26 -17.90 5.52
C TRP A 86 2.32 -19.23 4.80
N ASP A 87 3.23 -19.42 3.84
CA ASP A 87 3.50 -20.73 3.25
C ASP A 87 4.08 -21.67 4.31
N MET A 88 5.03 -21.18 5.12
CA MET A 88 5.62 -21.95 6.24
C MET A 88 4.60 -22.29 7.32
N VAL A 89 3.67 -21.35 7.64
CA VAL A 89 2.54 -21.61 8.54
C VAL A 89 1.64 -22.71 7.98
N SER A 90 1.34 -22.66 6.69
CA SER A 90 0.54 -23.69 5.99
C SER A 90 1.23 -25.03 5.96
N ASP A 91 2.53 -25.07 5.66
CA ASP A 91 3.35 -26.31 5.65
C ASP A 91 3.41 -26.96 7.05
N ALA A 92 3.36 -26.18 8.12
CA ALA A 92 3.19 -26.65 9.49
C ALA A 92 1.77 -27.12 9.83
N GLY A 93 0.86 -27.19 8.86
CA GLY A 93 -0.54 -27.61 9.04
C GLY A 93 -1.41 -26.60 9.78
N LYS A 94 -0.96 -25.34 9.88
CA LYS A 94 -1.69 -24.25 10.54
C LYS A 94 -2.40 -23.36 9.51
N THR A 95 -3.39 -22.61 9.95
CA THR A 95 -4.18 -21.72 9.08
C THR A 95 -3.61 -20.32 9.08
N ALA A 96 -3.49 -19.71 7.89
CA ALA A 96 -3.13 -18.30 7.72
C ALA A 96 -4.27 -17.49 7.09
N TRP A 97 -4.42 -16.21 7.48
CA TRP A 97 -5.33 -15.25 6.89
C TRP A 97 -4.58 -14.05 6.37
N ILE A 98 -4.44 -13.91 5.04
CA ILE A 98 -3.75 -12.80 4.39
C ILE A 98 -4.79 -11.84 3.84
N CYS A 99 -4.83 -10.60 4.37
CA CYS A 99 -5.83 -9.60 4.03
C CYS A 99 -5.19 -8.32 3.49
N GLY A 100 -5.07 -8.23 2.18
CA GLY A 100 -4.63 -7.03 1.46
C GLY A 100 -3.12 -6.82 1.40
N SER A 101 -2.29 -7.75 1.93
CA SER A 101 -0.83 -7.61 1.93
C SER A 101 -0.27 -7.44 0.51
N MET A 102 0.68 -6.51 0.34
CA MET A 102 1.29 -6.23 -0.97
C MET A 102 2.12 -7.42 -1.46
N ASN A 103 2.07 -7.68 -2.76
CA ASN A 103 2.76 -8.79 -3.42
C ASN A 103 2.56 -10.15 -2.73
N ALA A 104 1.44 -10.31 -2.01
CA ALA A 104 1.08 -11.54 -1.31
C ALA A 104 0.67 -12.61 -2.29
N ALA A 105 1.60 -13.44 -2.70
CA ALA A 105 1.31 -14.66 -3.44
C ALA A 105 1.46 -15.88 -2.51
N VAL A 106 0.75 -16.94 -2.84
CA VAL A 106 0.85 -18.23 -2.18
C VAL A 106 1.49 -19.22 -3.15
N GLN A 107 2.60 -19.82 -2.75
CA GLN A 107 3.41 -20.68 -3.60
C GLN A 107 3.05 -22.17 -3.48
N ARG A 108 2.18 -22.52 -2.52
CA ARG A 108 1.86 -23.93 -2.22
C ARG A 108 0.52 -24.35 -2.81
N ASP A 109 0.50 -25.45 -3.56
CA ASP A 109 -0.71 -26.19 -3.81
C ASP A 109 -1.23 -26.75 -2.45
N GLY A 110 -2.51 -26.60 -2.17
CA GLY A 110 -3.05 -27.02 -0.88
C GLY A 110 -2.80 -26.06 0.29
N PHE A 111 -2.54 -24.78 0.02
CA PHE A 111 -2.43 -23.76 1.05
C PHE A 111 -3.61 -23.76 2.03
N ASN A 112 -3.29 -23.89 3.33
CA ASN A 112 -4.28 -23.89 4.41
C ASN A 112 -4.56 -22.46 4.89
N GLY A 113 -5.55 -21.81 4.32
CA GLY A 113 -5.90 -20.45 4.74
C GLY A 113 -6.70 -19.66 3.71
N LEU A 114 -6.83 -18.37 3.99
CA LEU A 114 -7.53 -17.40 3.16
C LEU A 114 -6.58 -16.36 2.62
N VAL A 115 -6.83 -15.91 1.38
CA VAL A 115 -6.11 -14.81 0.75
C VAL A 115 -7.11 -13.84 0.11
N LEU A 116 -7.20 -12.64 0.65
CA LEU A 116 -7.75 -11.47 -0.02
C LEU A 116 -6.56 -10.67 -0.56
N PRO A 117 -6.27 -10.70 -1.86
CA PRO A 117 -5.12 -10.01 -2.42
C PRO A 117 -5.23 -8.48 -2.28
N ASP A 118 -4.09 -7.81 -2.34
CA ASP A 118 -4.01 -6.39 -2.60
C ASP A 118 -4.73 -6.05 -3.93
N PRO A 119 -5.57 -5.02 -3.98
CA PRO A 119 -6.33 -4.67 -5.18
C PRO A 119 -5.45 -4.27 -6.38
N TRP A 120 -4.20 -3.86 -6.17
CA TRP A 120 -3.24 -3.54 -7.23
C TRP A 120 -2.58 -4.79 -7.84
N ALA A 121 -2.45 -5.87 -7.08
CA ALA A 121 -1.83 -7.12 -7.53
C ALA A 121 -2.84 -7.98 -8.30
N THR A 122 -3.05 -7.68 -9.59
CA THR A 122 -4.04 -8.36 -10.44
C THR A 122 -3.70 -9.82 -10.70
N ASP A 123 -2.42 -10.18 -10.67
CA ASP A 123 -1.92 -11.54 -10.94
C ASP A 123 -2.04 -12.46 -9.71
N VAL A 124 -2.23 -11.90 -8.53
CA VAL A 124 -2.47 -12.68 -7.31
C VAL A 124 -3.92 -13.14 -7.26
N LYS A 125 -4.13 -14.45 -7.16
CA LYS A 125 -5.47 -15.05 -7.08
C LYS A 125 -5.96 -15.11 -5.63
N PRO A 126 -7.24 -14.75 -5.37
CA PRO A 126 -7.84 -14.95 -4.06
C PRO A 126 -7.97 -16.44 -3.73
N LYS A 127 -7.93 -16.77 -2.45
CA LYS A 127 -8.20 -18.11 -1.94
C LYS A 127 -9.25 -18.06 -0.81
N PRO A 128 -10.25 -18.93 -0.84
CA PRO A 128 -10.63 -19.79 -1.96
C PRO A 128 -11.14 -18.97 -3.15
N ALA A 129 -11.03 -19.52 -4.35
CA ALA A 129 -11.55 -18.89 -5.56
C ALA A 129 -13.07 -18.68 -5.46
N GLY A 130 -13.56 -17.55 -5.96
CA GLY A 130 -14.99 -17.20 -5.94
C GLY A 130 -15.44 -16.48 -4.67
N LEU A 131 -14.66 -16.51 -3.57
CA LEU A 131 -15.08 -15.89 -2.31
C LEU A 131 -14.94 -14.37 -2.33
N PHE A 132 -13.76 -13.85 -2.67
CA PHE A 132 -13.44 -12.43 -2.52
C PHE A 132 -13.57 -11.60 -3.80
N GLU A 133 -13.83 -12.22 -4.93
CA GLU A 133 -13.99 -11.55 -6.22
C GLU A 133 -15.07 -10.46 -6.20
N PRO A 134 -16.26 -10.64 -5.54
CA PRO A 134 -17.25 -9.56 -5.50
C PRO A 134 -16.76 -8.29 -4.82
N TYR A 135 -15.84 -8.40 -3.85
CA TYR A 135 -15.17 -7.27 -3.20
C TYR A 135 -14.09 -6.68 -4.13
N LEU A 136 -13.22 -7.54 -4.66
CA LEU A 136 -12.09 -7.13 -5.49
C LEU A 136 -12.53 -6.45 -6.80
N ASP A 137 -13.58 -6.94 -7.45
CA ASP A 137 -14.10 -6.38 -8.68
C ASP A 137 -14.49 -4.90 -8.52
N LEU A 138 -15.10 -4.55 -7.37
CA LEU A 138 -15.46 -3.17 -7.09
C LEU A 138 -14.24 -2.35 -6.67
N VAL A 139 -13.46 -2.84 -5.71
CA VAL A 139 -12.36 -2.08 -5.11
C VAL A 139 -11.27 -1.82 -6.14
N ARG A 140 -10.93 -2.79 -6.99
CA ARG A 140 -9.98 -2.61 -8.09
C ARG A 140 -10.40 -1.49 -9.02
N THR A 141 -11.68 -1.42 -9.42
CA THR A 141 -12.19 -0.34 -10.27
C THR A 141 -11.98 1.02 -9.60
N TYR A 142 -12.33 1.17 -8.32
CA TYR A 142 -12.14 2.45 -7.61
C TYR A 142 -10.69 2.81 -7.36
N VAL A 143 -9.84 1.84 -7.06
CA VAL A 143 -8.43 2.08 -6.75
C VAL A 143 -7.61 2.37 -8.01
N GLN A 144 -7.85 1.66 -9.10
CA GLN A 144 -7.16 1.84 -10.38
C GLN A 144 -7.62 3.09 -11.13
N GLU A 145 -8.90 3.46 -10.98
CA GLU A 145 -9.52 4.63 -11.60
C GLU A 145 -9.73 5.79 -10.61
N TYR A 146 -9.03 5.82 -9.47
CA TYR A 146 -9.31 6.78 -8.38
C TYR A 146 -9.22 8.25 -8.78
N THR A 147 -8.53 8.56 -9.87
CA THR A 147 -8.45 9.92 -10.42
C THR A 147 -9.58 10.25 -11.40
N THR A 148 -10.37 9.25 -11.78
CA THR A 148 -11.55 9.44 -12.62
C THR A 148 -12.73 9.82 -11.73
N SER A 149 -13.36 10.94 -12.00
CA SER A 149 -14.47 11.47 -11.19
C SER A 149 -15.66 10.52 -11.07
N ARG A 150 -15.80 9.54 -11.99
CA ARG A 150 -16.86 8.53 -11.99
C ARG A 150 -16.39 7.24 -12.65
N PRO A 151 -15.83 6.28 -11.89
CA PRO A 151 -15.54 4.96 -12.45
C PRO A 151 -16.82 4.30 -12.95
N ASN A 152 -16.72 3.64 -14.09
CA ASN A 152 -17.87 2.98 -14.72
C ASN A 152 -18.14 1.62 -14.08
N VAL A 153 -18.89 1.63 -12.98
CA VAL A 153 -19.25 0.40 -12.24
C VAL A 153 -20.65 -0.05 -12.62
N SER A 154 -20.78 -1.31 -13.05
CA SER A 154 -22.09 -1.87 -13.40
C SER A 154 -22.99 -2.04 -12.17
N LYS A 155 -24.32 -1.91 -12.37
CA LYS A 155 -25.29 -2.20 -11.29
C LYS A 155 -25.14 -3.62 -10.74
N ALA A 156 -24.82 -4.59 -11.61
CA ALA A 156 -24.60 -5.98 -11.21
C ALA A 156 -23.40 -6.12 -10.25
N THR A 157 -22.28 -5.43 -10.53
CA THR A 157 -21.10 -5.39 -9.66
C THR A 157 -21.46 -4.78 -8.30
N MET A 158 -22.19 -3.66 -8.28
CA MET A 158 -22.65 -3.03 -7.04
C MET A 158 -23.54 -3.96 -6.20
N ILE A 159 -24.45 -4.67 -6.81
CA ILE A 159 -25.35 -5.62 -6.11
C ILE A 159 -24.54 -6.80 -5.56
N ARG A 160 -23.61 -7.37 -6.36
CA ARG A 160 -22.73 -8.46 -5.90
C ARG A 160 -21.89 -8.03 -4.71
N PHE A 161 -21.29 -6.86 -4.78
CA PHE A 161 -20.53 -6.27 -3.68
C PHE A 161 -21.38 -6.07 -2.43
N ALA A 162 -22.53 -5.41 -2.55
CA ALA A 162 -23.43 -5.17 -1.41
C ALA A 162 -23.88 -6.47 -0.72
N ARG A 163 -24.23 -7.50 -1.51
CA ARG A 163 -24.58 -8.82 -0.99
C ARG A 163 -23.38 -9.48 -0.30
N PHE A 164 -22.20 -9.41 -0.89
CA PHE A 164 -20.97 -9.93 -0.29
C PHE A 164 -20.71 -9.28 1.07
N MET A 165 -20.72 -7.95 1.14
CA MET A 165 -20.48 -7.22 2.37
C MET A 165 -21.52 -7.55 3.45
N ALA A 166 -22.79 -7.62 3.11
CA ALA A 166 -23.87 -7.96 4.04
C ALA A 166 -23.71 -9.34 4.67
N THR A 167 -23.14 -10.31 3.93
CA THR A 167 -22.92 -11.68 4.42
C THR A 167 -21.53 -11.89 5.04
N ASN A 168 -20.55 -10.98 4.79
CA ASN A 168 -19.16 -11.14 5.19
C ASN A 168 -18.66 -10.04 6.15
N GLY A 169 -19.51 -9.59 7.06
CA GLY A 169 -19.09 -8.88 8.24
C GLY A 169 -19.37 -7.39 8.27
N LEU A 170 -20.05 -6.82 7.25
CA LEU A 170 -20.40 -5.40 7.24
C LEU A 170 -21.03 -4.96 8.56
N SER A 171 -20.38 -4.04 9.26
CA SER A 171 -20.82 -3.58 10.57
C SER A 171 -21.74 -2.37 10.48
N THR A 172 -22.62 -2.22 11.45
CA THR A 172 -23.46 -1.02 11.60
C THR A 172 -22.62 0.25 11.77
N ARG A 173 -21.43 0.13 12.39
CA ARG A 173 -20.48 1.23 12.54
C ARG A 173 -19.97 1.69 11.16
N THR A 174 -19.57 0.77 10.29
CA THR A 174 -19.10 1.09 8.93
C THR A 174 -20.21 1.71 8.09
N ILE A 175 -21.43 1.16 8.18
CA ILE A 175 -22.62 1.76 7.52
C ILE A 175 -22.82 3.21 7.98
N PHE A 176 -22.80 3.44 9.29
CA PHE A 176 -23.00 4.79 9.86
C PHE A 176 -21.88 5.74 9.42
N GLN A 177 -20.62 5.30 9.44
CA GLN A 177 -19.48 6.11 8.98
C GLN A 177 -19.60 6.46 7.49
N ALA A 178 -19.97 5.51 6.64
CA ALA A 178 -20.19 5.75 5.21
C ALA A 178 -21.35 6.73 4.96
N MET A 179 -22.46 6.55 5.66
CA MET A 179 -23.59 7.49 5.56
C MET A 179 -23.21 8.91 6.03
N ARG A 180 -22.52 9.02 7.17
CA ARG A 180 -22.04 10.31 7.69
C ARG A 180 -21.09 11.00 6.70
N GLN A 181 -20.21 10.21 6.05
CA GLN A 181 -19.31 10.71 5.02
C GLN A 181 -20.11 11.29 3.84
N LEU A 182 -21.05 10.53 3.28
CA LEU A 182 -21.87 10.97 2.15
C LEU A 182 -22.70 12.24 2.47
N VAL A 183 -23.26 12.31 3.67
CA VAL A 183 -24.00 13.52 4.13
C VAL A 183 -23.03 14.69 4.28
N GLY A 184 -21.86 14.48 4.86
CA GLY A 184 -20.84 15.53 5.02
C GLY A 184 -20.36 16.12 3.69
N GLU A 185 -20.25 15.29 2.65
CA GLU A 185 -19.85 15.72 1.31
C GLU A 185 -20.85 16.67 0.61
N LEU A 186 -22.10 16.72 1.08
CA LEU A 186 -23.09 17.68 0.56
C LEU A 186 -22.75 19.12 0.92
N SER A 187 -21.98 19.33 1.99
CA SER A 187 -21.65 20.66 2.53
C SER A 187 -20.15 20.98 2.58
N GLN A 188 -19.27 19.96 2.44
CA GLN A 188 -17.83 20.09 2.59
C GLN A 188 -17.08 19.31 1.51
N PRO A 189 -15.93 19.79 1.00
CA PRO A 189 -15.10 19.09 0.01
C PRO A 189 -14.22 18.01 0.66
N ILE A 190 -14.85 17.00 1.29
CA ILE A 190 -14.17 15.95 2.07
C ILE A 190 -14.17 14.59 1.39
N GLN A 191 -14.29 14.54 0.05
CA GLN A 191 -14.30 13.30 -0.73
C GLN A 191 -13.03 12.46 -0.53
N TRP A 192 -11.89 13.09 -0.26
CA TRP A 192 -10.63 12.44 0.04
C TRP A 192 -10.71 11.45 1.22
N ARG A 193 -11.63 11.67 2.18
CA ARG A 193 -11.87 10.76 3.31
C ARG A 193 -12.44 9.40 2.91
N ARG A 194 -12.96 9.25 1.68
CA ARG A 194 -13.53 7.97 1.20
C ARG A 194 -12.52 6.84 1.22
N ALA A 195 -11.21 7.12 1.08
CA ALA A 195 -10.16 6.12 1.18
C ALA A 195 -10.24 5.33 2.50
N THR A 196 -10.50 6.00 3.61
CA THR A 196 -10.63 5.35 4.93
C THR A 196 -11.91 4.52 5.08
N ILE A 197 -12.92 4.74 4.25
CA ILE A 197 -14.11 3.86 4.21
C ILE A 197 -13.76 2.52 3.58
N LEU A 198 -12.88 2.49 2.57
CA LEU A 198 -12.38 1.22 2.01
C LEU A 198 -11.61 0.43 3.07
N ASP A 199 -10.76 1.09 3.85
CA ASP A 199 -10.06 0.47 5.00
C ASP A 199 -11.05 -0.16 5.99
N ARG A 200 -12.14 0.53 6.30
CA ARG A 200 -13.18 0.04 7.21
C ARG A 200 -13.93 -1.17 6.65
N LEU A 201 -14.25 -1.16 5.36
CA LEU A 201 -14.88 -2.29 4.69
C LEU A 201 -13.95 -3.52 4.71
N GLN A 202 -12.66 -3.33 4.44
CA GLN A 202 -11.65 -4.39 4.50
C GLN A 202 -11.48 -4.92 5.94
N TRP A 203 -11.48 -4.03 6.95
CA TRP A 203 -11.45 -4.40 8.36
C TRP A 203 -12.65 -5.25 8.78
N ASP A 204 -13.85 -4.93 8.32
CA ASP A 204 -15.05 -5.72 8.60
C ASP A 204 -14.92 -7.15 8.05
N ILE A 205 -14.36 -7.30 6.84
CA ILE A 205 -14.05 -8.61 6.24
C ILE A 205 -12.99 -9.33 7.08
N PHE A 206 -11.86 -8.64 7.39
CA PHE A 206 -10.77 -9.20 8.18
C PHE A 206 -11.28 -9.77 9.50
N ARG A 207 -12.01 -8.98 10.26
CA ARG A 207 -12.56 -9.36 11.57
C ARG A 207 -13.52 -10.55 11.50
N LYS A 208 -14.35 -10.61 10.44
CA LYS A 208 -15.27 -11.70 10.21
C LYS A 208 -14.52 -13.04 10.05
N PHE A 209 -13.56 -13.07 9.15
CA PHE A 209 -12.81 -14.29 8.85
C PHE A 209 -11.78 -14.64 9.94
N TYR A 210 -11.16 -13.67 10.60
CA TYR A 210 -10.34 -13.93 11.78
C TYR A 210 -11.13 -14.72 12.86
N ARG A 211 -12.36 -14.31 13.14
CA ARG A 211 -13.21 -14.99 14.13
C ARG A 211 -13.69 -16.37 13.70
N SER A 212 -13.99 -16.59 12.43
CA SER A 212 -14.50 -17.88 11.94
C SER A 212 -13.38 -18.90 11.74
N GLU A 213 -12.25 -18.51 11.19
CA GLU A 213 -11.14 -19.40 10.82
C GLU A 213 -10.13 -19.61 11.95
N ARG A 214 -10.03 -18.67 12.89
CA ARG A 214 -9.07 -18.69 14.00
C ARG A 214 -7.64 -18.99 13.52
N PRO A 215 -7.11 -18.18 12.59
CA PRO A 215 -5.79 -18.39 12.00
C PRO A 215 -4.69 -18.22 13.06
N VAL A 216 -3.60 -18.97 12.90
CA VAL A 216 -2.40 -18.79 13.73
C VAL A 216 -1.62 -17.56 13.30
N LEU A 217 -1.62 -17.23 12.01
CA LEU A 217 -1.07 -16.00 11.47
C LEU A 217 -2.13 -15.26 10.67
N SER A 218 -2.31 -13.98 10.97
CA SER A 218 -3.16 -13.11 10.13
C SER A 218 -2.45 -11.79 9.86
N THR A 219 -2.53 -11.33 8.61
CA THR A 219 -2.05 -10.01 8.19
C THR A 219 -3.24 -9.13 7.82
N PHE A 220 -3.15 -7.85 8.14
CA PHE A 220 -4.14 -6.85 7.78
C PHE A 220 -3.45 -5.59 7.28
N PHE A 221 -3.56 -5.33 5.98
CA PHE A 221 -2.86 -4.25 5.31
C PHE A 221 -3.74 -3.03 5.09
N LEU A 222 -3.19 -1.83 5.29
CA LEU A 222 -3.84 -0.53 5.04
C LEU A 222 -2.92 0.42 4.29
N ASN A 223 -3.50 1.21 3.36
CA ASN A 223 -2.75 2.13 2.51
C ASN A 223 -3.28 3.58 2.46
N SER A 224 -4.46 3.87 3.01
CA SER A 224 -5.08 5.19 2.85
C SER A 224 -4.24 6.33 3.43
N THR A 225 -3.60 6.13 4.59
CA THR A 225 -2.76 7.14 5.24
C THR A 225 -1.44 7.35 4.50
N ALA A 226 -0.85 6.31 3.92
CA ALA A 226 0.30 6.46 3.01
C ALA A 226 -0.03 7.38 1.83
N HIS A 227 -1.21 7.19 1.22
CA HIS A 227 -1.70 8.08 0.17
C HIS A 227 -1.83 9.54 0.67
N PHE A 228 -2.40 9.77 1.87
CA PHE A 228 -2.51 11.11 2.42
C PHE A 228 -1.13 11.74 2.67
N GLN A 229 -0.16 11.00 3.15
CA GLN A 229 1.21 11.48 3.34
C GLN A 229 1.87 11.86 2.00
N HIS A 230 1.68 11.09 0.94
CA HIS A 230 2.22 11.41 -0.38
C HIS A 230 1.73 12.76 -0.94
N TYR A 231 0.46 13.13 -0.67
CA TYR A 231 -0.14 14.29 -1.31
C TYR A 231 -0.37 15.48 -0.39
N PHE A 232 -0.45 15.28 0.93
CA PHE A 232 -0.91 16.33 1.85
C PHE A 232 0.12 16.70 2.93
N TRP A 233 1.38 16.29 2.78
CA TRP A 233 2.42 16.66 3.75
C TRP A 233 2.64 18.17 3.79
N ARG A 234 2.64 18.83 2.63
CA ARG A 234 2.72 20.29 2.49
C ARG A 234 1.57 21.02 3.24
N ASN A 235 0.42 20.38 3.35
CA ASN A 235 -0.72 20.92 4.10
C ASN A 235 -0.61 20.68 5.61
N LEU A 236 0.09 19.63 6.03
CA LEU A 236 0.36 19.35 7.45
C LEU A 236 1.44 20.27 8.02
N ASP A 237 2.55 20.42 7.30
CA ASP A 237 3.73 21.17 7.71
C ASP A 237 4.16 22.16 6.61
N PRO A 238 3.39 23.24 6.37
CA PRO A 238 3.66 24.17 5.26
C PRO A 238 5.03 24.85 5.38
N ASP A 239 5.54 25.06 6.59
CA ASP A 239 6.84 25.68 6.86
C ASP A 239 8.04 24.80 6.46
N ALA A 240 7.83 23.50 6.22
CA ALA A 240 8.87 22.61 5.70
C ALA A 240 9.15 22.82 4.20
N PHE A 241 8.28 23.54 3.50
CA PHE A 241 8.31 23.71 2.04
C PHE A 241 8.58 25.16 1.64
N LYS A 242 9.24 25.38 0.50
CA LYS A 242 9.51 26.73 -0.03
C LYS A 242 8.25 27.40 -0.58
N VAL A 243 7.33 26.60 -1.12
CA VAL A 243 6.07 27.08 -1.69
C VAL A 243 4.92 26.48 -0.92
N ALA A 244 4.16 27.31 -0.23
CA ALA A 244 2.96 26.88 0.47
C ALA A 244 1.82 26.57 -0.50
N SER A 245 0.91 25.69 -0.09
CA SER A 245 -0.38 25.54 -0.78
C SER A 245 -1.18 26.83 -0.75
N ASP A 246 -2.04 27.06 -1.74
CA ASP A 246 -3.02 28.14 -1.68
C ASP A 246 -3.99 27.94 -0.51
N ALA A 247 -4.69 29.04 -0.12
CA ALA A 247 -5.54 29.02 1.06
C ALA A 247 -6.71 28.03 0.99
N GLU A 248 -7.27 27.78 -0.19
CA GLU A 248 -8.36 26.84 -0.40
C GLU A 248 -7.85 25.39 -0.25
N THR A 249 -6.75 25.05 -0.91
CA THR A 249 -6.07 23.76 -0.80
C THR A 249 -5.60 23.50 0.63
N GLN A 250 -5.04 24.52 1.31
CA GLN A 250 -4.65 24.43 2.71
C GLN A 250 -5.84 24.11 3.61
N GLN A 251 -6.95 24.84 3.48
CA GLN A 251 -8.16 24.59 4.27
C GLN A 251 -8.74 23.20 4.01
N LYS A 252 -8.70 22.73 2.77
CA LYS A 252 -9.27 21.42 2.36
C LYS A 252 -8.52 20.24 2.94
N TYR A 253 -7.18 20.32 3.05
CA TYR A 253 -6.34 19.15 3.31
C TYR A 253 -5.49 19.23 4.59
N ALA A 254 -5.54 20.33 5.36
CA ALA A 254 -4.73 20.49 6.58
C ALA A 254 -4.88 19.33 7.57
N ASP A 255 -6.08 18.77 7.67
CA ASP A 255 -6.40 17.67 8.58
C ASP A 255 -6.29 16.28 7.94
N ALA A 256 -5.85 16.16 6.68
CA ALA A 256 -5.93 14.88 5.98
C ALA A 256 -5.02 13.81 6.61
N ILE A 257 -3.76 14.13 6.88
CA ILE A 257 -2.84 13.20 7.53
C ILE A 257 -3.27 12.88 8.97
N PRO A 258 -3.54 13.85 9.86
CA PRO A 258 -4.05 13.56 11.21
C PRO A 258 -5.30 12.69 11.20
N TYR A 259 -6.24 12.96 10.32
CA TYR A 259 -7.46 12.17 10.15
C TYR A 259 -7.16 10.71 9.78
N GLY A 260 -6.21 10.47 8.85
CA GLY A 260 -5.78 9.11 8.50
C GLY A 260 -5.24 8.35 9.70
N TYR A 261 -4.34 8.97 10.47
CA TYR A 261 -3.79 8.40 11.69
C TYR A 261 -4.87 8.10 12.75
N GLU A 262 -5.82 9.02 12.96
CA GLU A 262 -6.96 8.79 13.87
C GLU A 262 -7.82 7.58 13.42
N LYS A 263 -7.99 7.36 12.10
CA LYS A 263 -8.71 6.17 11.60
C LYS A 263 -7.94 4.87 11.80
N MET A 264 -6.61 4.90 11.70
CA MET A 264 -5.78 3.76 12.05
C MET A 264 -5.76 3.49 13.56
N ASP A 265 -5.78 4.53 14.38
CA ASP A 265 -5.93 4.41 15.83
C ASP A 265 -7.23 3.70 16.23
N GLU A 266 -8.36 4.02 15.56
CA GLU A 266 -9.61 3.31 15.75
C GLU A 266 -9.48 1.81 15.47
N ILE A 267 -8.75 1.43 14.41
CA ILE A 267 -8.53 0.01 14.05
C ILE A 267 -7.62 -0.68 15.06
N ILE A 268 -6.58 -0.02 15.55
CA ILE A 268 -5.75 -0.54 16.65
C ILE A 268 -6.61 -0.82 17.89
N GLY A 269 -7.49 0.11 18.27
CA GLY A 269 -8.40 -0.09 19.41
C GLY A 269 -9.33 -1.29 19.22
N GLU A 270 -9.85 -1.49 18.02
CA GLU A 270 -10.66 -2.66 17.68
C GLU A 270 -9.84 -3.96 17.64
N THR A 271 -8.57 -3.90 17.21
CA THR A 271 -7.65 -5.05 17.22
C THR A 271 -7.33 -5.46 18.67
N LEU A 272 -7.03 -4.49 19.54
CA LEU A 272 -6.81 -4.74 20.97
C LEU A 272 -8.03 -5.40 21.65
N ALA A 273 -9.23 -5.05 21.20
CA ALA A 273 -10.48 -5.66 21.69
C ALA A 273 -10.80 -7.02 21.03
N LEU A 274 -10.26 -7.28 19.84
CA LEU A 274 -10.45 -8.53 19.09
C LEU A 274 -9.50 -9.62 19.55
N ALA A 275 -8.27 -9.26 19.89
CA ALA A 275 -7.22 -10.17 20.31
C ALA A 275 -7.58 -10.92 21.59
N GLY A 276 -7.30 -12.23 21.59
CA GLY A 276 -7.41 -13.09 22.78
C GLY A 276 -6.25 -12.86 23.77
N PRO A 277 -6.29 -13.48 24.95
CA PRO A 277 -5.24 -13.31 25.95
C PRO A 277 -3.87 -13.86 25.50
N GLU A 278 -3.86 -14.84 24.58
CA GLU A 278 -2.63 -15.46 24.05
C GLU A 278 -2.23 -14.90 22.68
N THR A 279 -2.98 -13.89 22.17
CA THR A 279 -2.74 -13.31 20.85
C THR A 279 -1.65 -12.24 20.92
N SER A 280 -0.60 -12.40 20.12
CA SER A 280 0.36 -11.32 19.88
C SER A 280 -0.15 -10.37 18.79
N ILE A 281 0.07 -9.07 18.99
CA ILE A 281 -0.23 -8.04 18.00
C ILE A 281 1.08 -7.41 17.54
N VAL A 282 1.30 -7.40 16.23
CA VAL A 282 2.47 -6.79 15.62
C VAL A 282 2.02 -5.63 14.73
N LEU A 283 2.54 -4.44 14.97
CA LEU A 283 2.42 -3.30 14.06
C LEU A 283 3.71 -3.18 13.26
N CYS A 284 3.62 -3.24 11.93
CA CYS A 284 4.76 -3.08 11.03
C CYS A 284 4.41 -2.08 9.92
N THR A 285 5.38 -1.27 9.49
CA THR A 285 5.17 -0.27 8.43
C THR A 285 6.06 -0.48 7.19
N ALA A 286 6.93 -1.48 7.21
CA ALA A 286 7.98 -1.78 6.22
C ALA A 286 8.99 -0.64 6.02
N LEU A 287 8.52 0.54 5.70
CA LEU A 287 9.24 1.80 5.56
C LEU A 287 8.35 2.95 6.06
N SER A 288 8.78 4.19 5.93
CA SER A 288 7.95 5.36 6.25
C SER A 288 8.04 6.43 5.17
N GLN A 289 7.54 7.62 5.48
CA GLN A 289 7.65 8.78 4.60
C GLN A 289 8.29 9.97 5.30
N GLN A 290 8.75 10.91 4.48
CA GLN A 290 9.28 12.22 4.86
C GLN A 290 8.79 13.28 3.86
N PRO A 291 8.92 14.60 4.17
CA PRO A 291 8.64 15.66 3.22
C PRO A 291 9.44 15.47 1.93
N MET A 292 8.77 15.57 0.79
CA MET A 292 9.43 15.59 -0.52
C MET A 292 9.82 17.02 -0.87
N LEU A 293 11.11 17.30 -0.80
CA LEU A 293 11.65 18.64 -1.06
C LEU A 293 12.23 18.79 -2.48
N ASP A 294 12.12 17.74 -3.29
CA ASP A 294 12.50 17.80 -4.71
C ASP A 294 11.51 18.68 -5.49
N HIS A 295 12.06 19.43 -6.47
CA HIS A 295 11.27 20.32 -7.32
C HIS A 295 10.58 21.51 -6.61
N GLU A 296 11.03 21.89 -5.41
CA GLU A 296 10.47 23.04 -4.66
C GLU A 296 10.60 24.37 -5.39
N GLU A 297 11.61 24.53 -6.25
CA GLU A 297 11.80 25.73 -7.09
C GLU A 297 10.70 25.96 -8.13
N ILE A 298 9.93 24.89 -8.45
CA ILE A 298 8.77 24.93 -9.36
C ILE A 298 7.44 24.64 -8.67
N GLY A 299 7.43 24.62 -7.32
CA GLY A 299 6.22 24.39 -6.53
C GLY A 299 5.91 22.91 -6.24
N GLY A 300 6.89 22.02 -6.46
CA GLY A 300 6.79 20.58 -6.21
C GLY A 300 6.44 19.76 -7.47
N LYS A 301 6.38 18.44 -7.32
CA LYS A 301 6.08 17.50 -8.41
C LYS A 301 4.58 17.35 -8.64
N GLN A 302 4.10 17.84 -9.80
CA GLN A 302 2.75 17.54 -10.29
C GLN A 302 2.74 16.20 -11.04
N ILE A 303 1.75 15.37 -10.78
CA ILE A 303 1.53 14.11 -11.49
C ILE A 303 0.45 14.30 -12.55
N PHE A 304 0.67 13.74 -13.74
CA PHE A 304 -0.26 13.81 -14.86
C PHE A 304 -0.70 12.41 -15.29
N LYS A 305 -2.00 12.24 -15.53
CA LYS A 305 -2.57 11.00 -16.07
C LYS A 305 -3.22 11.25 -17.44
N MET A 306 -3.29 10.20 -18.23
CA MET A 306 -3.98 10.23 -19.52
C MET A 306 -5.49 10.29 -19.30
N HIS A 307 -6.19 11.13 -20.09
CA HIS A 307 -7.65 11.14 -20.13
C HIS A 307 -8.21 9.81 -20.69
N ASP A 308 -7.59 9.34 -21.77
CA ASP A 308 -7.92 8.09 -22.45
C ASP A 308 -6.61 7.43 -22.89
N ALA A 309 -6.26 6.31 -22.24
CA ALA A 309 -5.03 5.59 -22.51
C ALA A 309 -5.02 5.01 -23.95
N ALA A 310 -6.15 4.46 -24.41
CA ALA A 310 -6.24 3.86 -25.74
C ALA A 310 -6.07 4.92 -26.84
N ALA A 311 -6.72 6.09 -26.69
CA ALA A 311 -6.56 7.21 -27.61
C ALA A 311 -5.11 7.73 -27.62
N PHE A 312 -4.46 7.82 -26.45
CA PHE A 312 -3.05 8.22 -26.37
C PHE A 312 -2.12 7.19 -27.03
N PHE A 313 -2.33 5.89 -26.82
CA PHE A 313 -1.51 4.85 -27.45
C PHE A 313 -1.68 4.82 -28.97
N ALA A 314 -2.88 5.02 -29.47
CA ALA A 314 -3.13 5.16 -30.91
C ALA A 314 -2.40 6.39 -31.49
N PHE A 315 -2.46 7.55 -30.82
CA PHE A 315 -1.71 8.76 -31.20
C PHE A 315 -0.19 8.52 -31.18
N ALA A 316 0.32 7.82 -30.20
CA ALA A 316 1.73 7.47 -30.09
C ALA A 316 2.17 6.43 -31.14
N GLY A 317 1.24 5.71 -31.77
CA GLY A 317 1.51 4.62 -32.70
C GLY A 317 2.01 3.34 -32.02
N VAL A 318 1.53 3.08 -30.80
CA VAL A 318 1.81 1.83 -30.09
C VAL A 318 1.17 0.66 -30.83
N PRO A 319 1.89 -0.46 -31.11
CA PRO A 319 1.33 -1.63 -31.75
C PRO A 319 0.12 -2.18 -30.98
N GLU A 320 -0.87 -2.69 -31.70
CA GLU A 320 -2.01 -3.38 -31.12
C GLU A 320 -1.59 -4.72 -30.46
N GLY A 321 -2.49 -5.33 -29.68
CA GLY A 321 -2.26 -6.64 -29.05
C GLY A 321 -1.58 -6.56 -27.70
N TYR A 322 -1.60 -5.40 -27.03
CA TYR A 322 -1.12 -5.24 -25.66
C TYR A 322 -2.22 -5.49 -24.62
N THR A 323 -1.80 -5.96 -23.47
CA THR A 323 -2.59 -5.86 -22.22
C THR A 323 -2.14 -4.62 -21.48
N TYR A 324 -3.08 -3.70 -21.20
CA TYR A 324 -2.85 -2.50 -20.39
C TYR A 324 -3.06 -2.84 -18.91
N ALA A 325 -2.03 -2.63 -18.08
CA ALA A 325 -2.07 -2.86 -16.65
C ALA A 325 -1.64 -1.57 -15.92
N PRO A 326 -2.57 -0.77 -15.40
CA PRO A 326 -2.23 0.42 -14.62
C PRO A 326 -1.53 0.02 -13.31
N VAL A 327 -0.52 0.82 -12.93
CA VAL A 327 0.20 0.73 -11.67
C VAL A 327 -0.22 1.92 -10.79
N MET A 328 0.38 2.07 -9.62
CA MET A 328 0.09 3.22 -8.77
C MET A 328 0.48 4.55 -9.44
N ALA A 329 -0.25 5.61 -9.11
CA ALA A 329 -0.10 6.97 -9.67
C ALA A 329 -0.32 7.04 -11.20
N GLU A 330 0.67 7.56 -11.96
CA GLU A 330 0.59 7.79 -13.40
C GLU A 330 1.13 6.63 -14.25
N GLN A 331 1.67 5.62 -13.61
CA GLN A 331 2.44 4.56 -14.25
C GLN A 331 1.57 3.41 -14.74
N PHE A 332 2.06 2.69 -15.73
CA PHE A 332 1.39 1.52 -16.30
C PHE A 332 2.38 0.56 -16.94
N HIS A 333 1.96 -0.69 -17.08
CA HIS A 333 2.59 -1.66 -17.96
C HIS A 333 1.78 -1.85 -19.26
N LEU A 334 2.50 -2.02 -20.36
CA LEU A 334 1.99 -2.65 -21.57
C LEU A 334 2.68 -4.00 -21.72
N ILE A 335 1.90 -5.08 -21.76
CA ILE A 335 2.37 -6.45 -21.85
C ILE A 335 2.02 -6.97 -23.23
N PHE A 336 2.99 -7.48 -23.97
CA PHE A 336 2.87 -7.98 -25.33
C PHE A 336 3.16 -9.47 -25.39
N ASP A 337 2.78 -10.10 -26.51
CA ASP A 337 3.12 -11.51 -26.78
C ASP A 337 4.59 -11.69 -27.23
N SER A 338 5.31 -10.60 -27.49
CA SER A 338 6.71 -10.64 -27.94
C SER A 338 7.53 -9.44 -27.48
N SER A 339 8.82 -9.67 -27.25
CA SER A 339 9.80 -8.62 -26.94
C SER A 339 10.01 -7.62 -28.08
N ALA A 340 9.80 -8.04 -29.33
CA ALA A 340 9.88 -7.16 -30.50
C ALA A 340 8.77 -6.09 -30.48
N ALA A 341 7.52 -6.49 -30.21
CA ALA A 341 6.39 -5.57 -30.07
C ALA A 341 6.56 -4.63 -28.87
N ALA A 342 7.05 -5.13 -27.75
CA ALA A 342 7.37 -4.31 -26.56
C ALA A 342 8.46 -3.28 -26.88
N THR A 343 9.51 -3.68 -27.60
CA THR A 343 10.59 -2.76 -28.01
C THR A 343 10.06 -1.67 -28.95
N GLU A 344 9.22 -2.02 -29.92
CA GLU A 344 8.59 -1.05 -30.82
C GLU A 344 7.70 -0.08 -30.03
N ALA A 345 6.85 -0.57 -29.15
CA ALA A 345 6.00 0.25 -28.27
C ALA A 345 6.83 1.25 -27.44
N ALA A 346 7.94 0.79 -26.88
CA ALA A 346 8.85 1.65 -26.11
C ALA A 346 9.46 2.76 -26.99
N VAL A 347 9.85 2.46 -28.21
CA VAL A 347 10.36 3.47 -29.16
C VAL A 347 9.27 4.48 -29.51
N ARG A 348 8.03 4.03 -29.77
CA ARG A 348 6.88 4.88 -30.08
C ARG A 348 6.54 5.82 -28.92
N LEU A 349 6.47 5.32 -27.71
CA LEU A 349 6.22 6.14 -26.51
C LEU A 349 7.32 7.16 -26.25
N ARG A 350 8.61 6.80 -26.40
CA ARG A 350 9.74 7.75 -26.33
C ARG A 350 9.72 8.80 -27.43
N GLY A 351 9.06 8.49 -28.56
CA GLY A 351 8.87 9.40 -29.70
C GLY A 351 7.83 10.48 -29.46
N VAL A 352 7.08 10.45 -28.34
CA VAL A 352 6.16 11.54 -27.99
C VAL A 352 6.93 12.65 -27.28
N LYS A 353 6.90 13.87 -27.85
CA LYS A 353 7.72 14.99 -27.44
C LYS A 353 6.93 16.28 -27.27
N LEU A 354 7.44 17.16 -26.42
CA LEU A 354 7.07 18.57 -26.35
C LEU A 354 7.72 19.34 -27.54
N PRO A 355 7.23 20.56 -27.87
CA PRO A 355 7.78 21.38 -28.96
C PRO A 355 9.26 21.72 -28.81
N ASP A 356 9.77 21.80 -27.59
CA ASP A 356 11.17 22.02 -27.26
C ASP A 356 12.05 20.77 -27.32
N GLY A 357 11.45 19.62 -27.67
CA GLY A 357 12.10 18.30 -27.72
C GLY A 357 12.11 17.56 -26.38
N GLY A 358 11.53 18.12 -25.34
CA GLY A 358 11.40 17.48 -24.02
C GLY A 358 10.58 16.19 -24.07
N ASN A 359 10.92 15.23 -23.21
CA ASN A 359 10.19 13.98 -23.10
C ASN A 359 8.81 14.22 -22.48
N VAL A 360 7.77 13.55 -23.02
CA VAL A 360 6.46 13.49 -22.39
C VAL A 360 6.34 12.23 -21.53
N MET A 361 7.02 11.14 -21.96
CA MET A 361 6.92 9.84 -21.31
C MET A 361 8.27 9.37 -20.77
N MET A 362 8.30 8.91 -19.53
CA MET A 362 9.30 8.02 -18.99
C MET A 362 8.99 6.60 -19.47
N VAL A 363 9.97 5.88 -20.01
CA VAL A 363 9.76 4.56 -20.62
C VAL A 363 10.92 3.61 -20.32
N ARG A 364 10.63 2.48 -19.71
CA ARG A 364 11.53 1.32 -19.58
C ARG A 364 10.94 0.13 -20.32
N SER A 365 11.77 -0.70 -20.92
CA SER A 365 11.34 -1.92 -21.63
C SER A 365 12.21 -3.08 -21.19
N GLU A 366 11.59 -4.19 -20.83
CA GLU A 366 12.25 -5.42 -20.43
C GLU A 366 11.45 -6.63 -20.91
N GLY A 367 12.08 -7.47 -21.72
CA GLY A 367 11.42 -8.63 -22.31
C GLY A 367 10.19 -8.23 -23.14
N ASP A 368 9.05 -8.80 -22.80
CA ASP A 368 7.74 -8.57 -23.42
C ASP A 368 6.94 -7.40 -22.80
N ARG A 369 7.55 -6.63 -21.89
CA ARG A 369 6.89 -5.57 -21.11
C ARG A 369 7.48 -4.19 -21.37
N VAL A 370 6.62 -3.18 -21.35
CA VAL A 370 6.98 -1.77 -21.28
C VAL A 370 6.38 -1.18 -20.02
N PHE A 371 7.22 -0.62 -19.15
CA PHE A 371 6.80 0.21 -18.05
C PHE A 371 6.93 1.68 -18.44
N ALA A 372 5.87 2.46 -18.30
CA ALA A 372 5.86 3.86 -18.67
C ALA A 372 4.93 4.71 -17.79
N GLY A 373 5.12 6.03 -17.86
CA GLY A 373 4.31 7.03 -17.19
C GLY A 373 4.64 8.42 -17.72
N CYS A 374 3.84 9.43 -17.36
CA CYS A 374 4.15 10.81 -17.73
C CYS A 374 5.40 11.29 -16.98
N ASP A 375 6.38 11.83 -17.73
CA ASP A 375 7.68 12.29 -17.20
C ASP A 375 7.67 13.75 -16.74
N LEU A 376 6.59 14.49 -17.04
CA LEU A 376 6.48 15.90 -16.68
C LEU A 376 6.24 16.05 -15.17
N VAL A 377 7.02 16.96 -14.59
CA VAL A 377 6.95 17.28 -13.14
C VAL A 377 6.20 18.58 -12.86
N ALA A 378 5.93 19.39 -13.89
CA ALA A 378 5.19 20.64 -13.81
C ALA A 378 4.27 20.81 -15.02
N HIS A 379 3.28 21.67 -14.90
CA HIS A 379 2.43 22.01 -16.03
C HIS A 379 3.27 22.65 -17.14
N PRO A 380 3.27 22.10 -18.37
CA PRO A 380 3.82 22.81 -19.51
C PRO A 380 2.99 24.08 -19.76
N ALA A 381 3.50 24.97 -20.60
CA ALA A 381 2.73 26.15 -20.99
C ALA A 381 1.31 25.76 -21.45
N ARG A 382 0.29 26.57 -21.15
CA ARG A 382 -1.11 26.25 -21.50
C ARG A 382 -1.34 25.98 -22.98
N SER A 383 -0.49 26.56 -23.86
CA SER A 383 -0.50 26.35 -25.30
C SER A 383 0.39 25.20 -25.76
N ALA A 384 1.01 24.46 -24.84
CA ALA A 384 1.92 23.38 -25.21
C ALA A 384 1.16 22.26 -25.90
N THR A 385 1.66 21.87 -27.04
CA THR A 385 1.20 20.70 -27.79
C THR A 385 2.18 19.55 -27.61
N ILE A 386 1.78 18.37 -28.00
CA ILE A 386 2.66 17.20 -28.10
C ILE A 386 2.69 16.69 -29.53
N ALA A 387 3.82 16.16 -29.92
CA ALA A 387 4.01 15.56 -31.24
C ALA A 387 4.42 14.11 -31.11
N SER A 388 4.02 13.28 -32.04
CA SER A 388 4.40 11.87 -32.15
C SER A 388 5.06 11.61 -33.48
N THR A 389 6.04 10.71 -33.54
CA THR A 389 6.63 10.25 -34.81
C THR A 389 5.66 9.41 -35.65
N ALA A 390 4.55 8.96 -35.07
CA ALA A 390 3.55 8.13 -35.71
C ALA A 390 2.30 8.87 -36.20
N SER A 391 2.16 10.16 -35.84
CA SER A 391 0.99 10.96 -36.18
C SER A 391 1.41 12.35 -36.69
N ASN A 392 0.65 12.88 -37.64
CA ASN A 392 0.77 14.27 -38.09
C ASN A 392 0.00 15.26 -37.21
N GLU A 393 -0.76 14.77 -36.24
CA GLU A 393 -1.52 15.60 -35.34
C GLU A 393 -0.60 16.16 -34.22
N THR A 394 -0.92 17.35 -33.75
CA THR A 394 -0.21 18.02 -32.65
C THR A 394 -1.23 18.48 -31.60
N PRO A 395 -1.87 17.54 -30.87
CA PRO A 395 -2.87 17.91 -29.88
C PRO A 395 -2.27 18.72 -28.73
N ALA A 396 -3.09 19.52 -28.06
CA ALA A 396 -2.69 20.16 -26.81
C ALA A 396 -2.36 19.10 -25.77
N PHE A 397 -1.31 19.33 -24.94
CA PHE A 397 -0.98 18.44 -23.83
C PHE A 397 -2.19 18.17 -22.93
N THR A 398 -2.96 19.23 -22.61
CA THR A 398 -4.15 19.17 -21.78
C THR A 398 -5.35 18.44 -22.41
N ALA A 399 -5.31 18.16 -23.70
CA ALA A 399 -6.31 17.32 -24.37
C ALA A 399 -6.03 15.82 -24.16
N MET A 400 -4.76 15.46 -23.90
CA MET A 400 -4.35 14.07 -23.67
C MET A 400 -4.11 13.74 -22.20
N PHE A 401 -3.68 14.74 -21.39
CA PHE A 401 -3.34 14.58 -20.00
C PHE A 401 -4.07 15.56 -19.09
N TYR A 402 -4.34 15.13 -17.84
CA TYR A 402 -4.85 15.98 -16.78
C TYR A 402 -3.98 15.85 -15.53
N PRO A 403 -3.85 16.92 -14.71
CA PRO A 403 -3.14 16.85 -13.45
C PRO A 403 -3.96 16.07 -12.42
N VAL A 404 -3.30 15.23 -11.64
CA VAL A 404 -3.86 14.68 -10.41
C VAL A 404 -4.09 15.84 -9.42
N GLU A 405 -5.14 15.77 -8.62
CA GLU A 405 -5.70 16.88 -7.84
C GLU A 405 -4.69 17.60 -6.92
N ALA A 406 -3.65 16.90 -6.43
CA ALA A 406 -2.69 17.47 -5.49
C ALA A 406 -1.24 17.26 -5.96
N VAL A 407 -0.38 18.23 -5.58
CA VAL A 407 1.07 18.13 -5.78
C VAL A 407 1.65 17.13 -4.81
N ARG A 408 2.50 16.21 -5.30
CA ARG A 408 3.18 15.25 -4.44
C ARG A 408 4.08 15.99 -3.45
N SER A 409 3.96 15.67 -2.17
CA SER A 409 4.66 16.32 -1.07
C SER A 409 5.25 15.38 -0.03
N GLY A 410 5.04 14.07 -0.17
CA GLY A 410 5.67 13.02 0.62
C GLY A 410 6.47 12.05 -0.24
N MET A 411 7.63 11.60 0.28
CA MET A 411 8.50 10.61 -0.33
C MET A 411 8.91 9.54 0.69
N HIS A 412 9.34 8.37 0.22
CA HIS A 412 9.73 7.28 1.08
C HIS A 412 10.96 7.58 1.93
N HIS A 413 11.01 7.01 3.13
CA HIS A 413 12.12 7.04 4.07
C HIS A 413 12.41 5.60 4.53
N PRO A 414 13.68 5.16 4.63
CA PRO A 414 14.00 3.77 4.95
C PRO A 414 13.61 3.33 6.37
N ASP A 415 13.48 4.27 7.31
CA ASP A 415 13.07 3.95 8.67
C ASP A 415 11.58 3.64 8.73
N GLY A 416 11.23 2.51 9.33
CA GLY A 416 9.86 2.12 9.62
C GLY A 416 9.65 1.85 11.10
N MET A 417 8.52 1.22 11.44
CA MET A 417 8.18 0.83 12.80
C MET A 417 7.94 -0.67 12.89
N LEU A 418 8.37 -1.26 14.00
CA LEU A 418 8.02 -2.61 14.42
C LEU A 418 7.70 -2.60 15.91
N TRP A 419 6.42 -2.73 16.24
CA TRP A 419 5.94 -2.83 17.62
C TRP A 419 5.34 -4.20 17.85
N ILE A 420 5.79 -4.90 18.87
CA ILE A 420 5.38 -6.28 19.16
C ILE A 420 4.78 -6.31 20.56
N ARG A 421 3.47 -6.42 20.64
CA ARG A 421 2.74 -6.67 21.87
C ARG A 421 2.55 -8.17 22.04
N THR A 422 3.24 -8.73 22.99
CA THR A 422 3.09 -10.14 23.39
C THR A 422 2.03 -10.28 24.48
N PRO A 423 1.58 -11.50 24.82
CA PRO A 423 0.65 -11.73 25.94
C PRO A 423 1.11 -11.15 27.27
N GLU A 424 2.41 -11.01 27.47
CA GLU A 424 3.03 -10.47 28.69
C GLU A 424 2.89 -8.95 28.83
N HIS A 425 2.55 -8.23 27.74
CA HIS A 425 2.38 -6.78 27.69
C HIS A 425 3.58 -5.97 28.21
N VAL A 426 4.79 -6.48 28.02
CA VAL A 426 6.02 -5.84 28.53
C VAL A 426 6.48 -4.75 27.56
N HIS A 427 6.61 -3.52 28.08
CA HIS A 427 7.24 -2.45 27.31
C HIS A 427 8.76 -2.58 27.29
N THR A 428 9.34 -2.54 26.09
CA THR A 428 10.80 -2.49 25.90
C THR A 428 11.11 -1.61 24.69
N ALA A 429 11.90 -0.57 24.89
CA ALA A 429 12.46 0.21 23.78
C ALA A 429 13.72 -0.47 23.25
N VAL A 430 13.78 -0.69 21.95
CA VAL A 430 14.95 -1.25 21.26
C VAL A 430 15.80 -0.10 20.72
N GLU A 431 17.03 0.03 21.20
CA GLU A 431 17.89 1.16 20.85
C GLU A 431 18.53 1.01 19.45
N ARG A 432 18.74 -0.25 19.00
CA ARG A 432 19.28 -0.51 17.66
C ARG A 432 18.21 -0.37 16.60
N ARG A 433 18.60 -0.06 15.37
CA ARG A 433 17.76 -0.28 14.20
C ARG A 433 17.64 -1.78 13.93
N VAL A 434 16.44 -2.24 13.62
CA VAL A 434 16.11 -3.63 13.33
C VAL A 434 16.00 -3.78 11.82
N SER A 435 16.77 -4.68 11.23
CA SER A 435 16.64 -4.99 9.81
C SER A 435 15.23 -5.52 9.50
N LEU A 436 14.62 -5.11 8.40
CA LEU A 436 13.35 -5.69 7.94
C LEU A 436 13.45 -7.22 7.76
N ARG A 437 14.65 -7.74 7.51
CA ARG A 437 14.91 -9.18 7.35
C ARG A 437 14.77 -9.97 8.65
N GLU A 438 14.77 -9.32 9.81
CA GLU A 438 14.48 -9.94 11.11
C GLU A 438 12.97 -10.16 11.34
N VAL A 439 12.09 -9.51 10.55
CA VAL A 439 10.64 -9.54 10.81
C VAL A 439 10.06 -10.93 10.54
N ALA A 440 10.35 -11.55 9.40
CA ALA A 440 9.85 -12.88 9.07
C ALA A 440 10.20 -13.94 10.13
N PRO A 441 11.47 -14.13 10.53
CA PRO A 441 11.81 -15.09 11.58
C PRO A 441 11.20 -14.74 12.94
N THR A 442 11.02 -13.44 13.23
CA THR A 442 10.36 -12.97 14.46
C THR A 442 8.88 -13.36 14.49
N LEU A 443 8.15 -13.18 13.39
CA LEU A 443 6.75 -13.58 13.28
C LEU A 443 6.57 -15.09 13.42
N LEU A 444 7.45 -15.90 12.83
CA LEU A 444 7.43 -17.36 13.02
C LEU A 444 7.72 -17.77 14.46
N ALA A 445 8.67 -17.11 15.12
CA ALA A 445 8.98 -17.35 16.53
C ALA A 445 7.80 -17.02 17.48
N LEU A 446 6.97 -16.05 17.11
CA LEU A 446 5.74 -15.73 17.83
C LEU A 446 4.65 -16.81 17.65
N THR A 447 4.65 -17.53 16.54
CA THR A 447 3.70 -18.62 16.25
C THR A 447 4.20 -20.00 16.70
N ASP A 448 5.38 -20.08 17.31
CA ASP A 448 6.07 -21.34 17.67
C ASP A 448 6.30 -22.27 16.46
N ILE A 449 6.42 -21.69 15.25
CA ILE A 449 6.73 -22.43 14.02
C ILE A 449 8.23 -22.38 13.77
N VAL A 450 8.83 -23.55 13.63
CA VAL A 450 10.23 -23.72 13.26
C VAL A 450 10.30 -23.88 11.74
N PRO A 451 10.92 -22.94 11.02
CA PRO A 451 11.07 -23.04 9.58
C PRO A 451 12.01 -24.21 9.19
N ASP A 452 11.80 -24.77 8.02
CA ASP A 452 12.65 -25.82 7.44
C ASP A 452 13.94 -25.30 6.79
N HIS A 453 14.08 -23.97 6.70
CA HIS A 453 15.27 -23.30 6.17
C HIS A 453 15.83 -22.28 7.17
N THR A 454 17.09 -21.89 6.97
CA THR A 454 17.77 -20.91 7.83
C THR A 454 17.61 -19.51 7.26
N PHE A 455 17.07 -18.59 8.04
CA PHE A 455 17.07 -17.16 7.71
C PHE A 455 18.50 -16.58 7.84
N ALA A 456 18.82 -15.59 7.02
CA ALA A 456 20.07 -14.85 7.13
C ALA A 456 20.17 -14.05 8.45
N TYR A 457 19.03 -13.65 8.99
CA TYR A 457 18.92 -12.99 10.30
C TYR A 457 18.08 -13.85 11.25
N PRO A 458 18.45 -13.96 12.53
CA PRO A 458 17.63 -14.64 13.53
C PRO A 458 16.39 -13.81 13.87
N ALA A 459 15.44 -14.41 14.58
CA ALA A 459 14.38 -13.66 15.24
C ALA A 459 14.98 -12.64 16.23
N MET A 460 14.27 -11.55 16.47
CA MET A 460 14.70 -10.48 17.39
C MET A 460 15.01 -11.05 18.78
N PRO A 461 16.25 -10.87 19.31
CA PRO A 461 16.64 -11.40 20.62
C PRO A 461 15.85 -10.74 21.78
N GLU A 462 15.25 -9.59 21.54
CA GLU A 462 14.42 -8.86 22.50
C GLU A 462 13.16 -9.65 22.90
N LEU A 463 12.66 -10.54 22.04
CA LEU A 463 11.54 -11.44 22.37
C LEU A 463 11.87 -12.38 23.54
N GLU A 464 13.07 -12.96 23.55
CA GLU A 464 13.48 -13.86 24.63
C GLU A 464 13.72 -13.11 25.94
N ARG A 465 14.18 -11.87 25.88
CA ARG A 465 14.34 -11.01 27.05
C ARG A 465 12.99 -10.67 27.68
N ALA A 466 11.98 -10.34 26.88
CA ALA A 466 10.62 -10.08 27.36
C ALA A 466 10.05 -11.30 28.10
N LYS A 467 10.16 -12.50 27.55
CA LYS A 467 9.75 -13.76 28.18
C LYS A 467 10.52 -14.07 29.47
N SER A 468 11.77 -13.65 29.59
CA SER A 468 12.62 -13.92 30.77
C SER A 468 12.32 -13.00 31.96
N VAL A 469 11.79 -11.80 31.72
CA VAL A 469 11.38 -10.85 32.78
C VAL A 469 10.21 -11.42 33.58
N GLU A 470 9.25 -12.05 32.91
CA GLU A 470 8.09 -12.67 33.56
C GLU A 470 8.48 -13.85 34.45
N ARG A 471 9.40 -14.73 33.98
CA ARG A 471 9.89 -15.87 34.79
C ARG A 471 10.60 -15.47 36.10
N LYS A 472 11.03 -14.21 36.23
CA LYS A 472 11.64 -13.67 37.43
C LYS A 472 10.64 -12.94 38.32
N ALA A 473 9.49 -12.55 37.78
CA ALA A 473 8.44 -11.84 38.53
C ALA A 473 7.32 -12.77 39.04
N ALA A 474 7.24 -14.00 38.56
CA ALA A 474 6.35 -15.08 39.00
C ALA A 474 7.09 -16.01 40.02
#